data_0e1ff26c702455bc6b4796cf30153bb2
#
_entry.id   0e1ff26c702455bc6b4796cf30153bb2
#
_cell.length_a   1.000
_cell.length_b   1.000
_cell.length_c   1.000
_cell.angle_alpha   90.00
_cell.angle_beta   90.00
_cell.angle_gamma   90.00
#
_symmetry.space_group_name_H-M   'P 1'
#
loop_
_entity.id
_entity.type
_entity.pdbx_description
1 polymer ?
#
loop_
_entity_poly.entity_id
_entity_poly.type
_entity_poly.pdbx_seq_one_letter_code
_entity_poly.pdbx_strand_id
1 'polypeptide(L)'
;MRFQALLFDCDGVLVDSEPITHGVLHEMLHEQGWRLSMEECVHHFMGRAVKDQRAVIEHHTQQPLTEAWLTAFRERRNQALEAQLQAVPHIHAAMAALQPVFAERMACASGADRFKVELQLKKVALHAYFAGRIFSGHEMPRSKPAPDVYLAAAEHLAVPTADCLVIEDTPTGVTAGVAAGAEVWAYVAPDAQDMARHIEVLRQAGAQRVFHSMADLPGLIQAA
;
A
#
# COMPACT_ATOMS: atom_id res chain seq x y z
N MET A 1 -25.42 8.19 -3.59
CA MET A 1 -24.01 7.95 -3.83
C MET A 1 -23.80 6.45 -3.93
N ARG A 2 -23.05 5.98 -4.91
CA ARG A 2 -22.87 4.55 -5.18
C ARG A 2 -22.14 3.81 -4.06
N PHE A 3 -21.08 4.40 -3.51
CA PHE A 3 -20.29 3.80 -2.44
C PHE A 3 -20.69 4.30 -1.06
N GLN A 4 -20.71 3.40 -0.08
CA GLN A 4 -21.02 3.71 1.31
C GLN A 4 -19.77 3.86 2.17
N ALA A 5 -18.65 3.20 1.81
CA ALA A 5 -17.36 3.28 2.51
C ALA A 5 -16.18 3.32 1.54
N LEU A 6 -15.06 3.86 2.01
CA LEU A 6 -13.79 3.91 1.30
C LEU A 6 -12.72 3.14 2.08
N LEU A 7 -12.03 2.22 1.42
CA LEU A 7 -10.96 1.41 1.97
C LEU A 7 -9.66 1.75 1.21
N PHE A 8 -8.73 2.40 1.87
CA PHE A 8 -7.47 2.81 1.26
C PHE A 8 -6.36 1.83 1.59
N ASP A 9 -5.56 1.42 0.60
CA ASP A 9 -4.21 0.96 0.90
C ASP A 9 -3.36 2.11 1.47
N CYS A 10 -2.22 1.81 2.05
CA CYS A 10 -1.33 2.80 2.65
C CYS A 10 -0.17 3.17 1.74
N ASP A 11 0.68 2.17 1.46
CA ASP A 11 1.91 2.34 0.69
C ASP A 11 1.57 2.59 -0.79
N GLY A 12 2.10 3.64 -1.42
CA GLY A 12 1.79 3.99 -2.80
C GLY A 12 0.45 4.70 -3.02
N VAL A 13 -0.47 4.67 -2.04
CA VAL A 13 -1.80 5.30 -2.13
C VAL A 13 -1.92 6.52 -1.22
N LEU A 14 -1.63 6.38 0.06
CA LEU A 14 -1.66 7.48 1.04
C LEU A 14 -0.28 8.11 1.23
N VAL A 15 0.77 7.31 1.14
CA VAL A 15 2.16 7.71 1.37
C VAL A 15 3.07 7.19 0.26
N ASP A 16 4.06 7.99 -0.13
CA ASP A 16 5.10 7.62 -1.09
C ASP A 16 6.29 6.97 -0.35
N SER A 17 6.12 5.72 0.03
CA SER A 17 7.07 4.97 0.86
C SER A 17 7.99 4.04 0.09
N GLU A 18 7.66 3.69 -1.14
CA GLU A 18 8.42 2.69 -1.91
C GLU A 18 9.85 3.11 -2.21
N PRO A 19 10.15 4.35 -2.67
CA PRO A 19 11.53 4.76 -2.94
C PRO A 19 12.41 4.66 -1.69
N ILE A 20 11.89 5.02 -0.52
CA ILE A 20 12.60 4.96 0.76
C ILE A 20 12.85 3.50 1.17
N THR A 21 11.81 2.68 1.10
CA THR A 21 11.89 1.25 1.47
C THR A 21 12.87 0.50 0.59
N HIS A 22 12.81 0.69 -0.73
CA HIS A 22 13.72 0.08 -1.69
C HIS A 22 15.15 0.62 -1.54
N GLY A 23 15.32 1.92 -1.22
CA GLY A 23 16.62 2.51 -0.94
C GLY A 23 17.33 1.82 0.21
N VAL A 24 16.66 1.68 1.35
CA VAL A 24 17.22 0.97 2.52
C VAL A 24 17.51 -0.50 2.21
N LEU A 25 16.59 -1.17 1.52
CA LEU A 25 16.80 -2.58 1.14
C LEU A 25 18.01 -2.74 0.23
N HIS A 26 18.13 -1.90 -0.79
CA HIS A 26 19.24 -1.88 -1.73
C HIS A 26 20.58 -1.70 -1.02
N GLU A 27 20.69 -0.73 -0.11
CA GLU A 27 21.89 -0.49 0.70
C GLU A 27 22.27 -1.74 1.52
N MET A 28 21.31 -2.33 2.22
CA MET A 28 21.55 -3.51 3.06
C MET A 28 21.92 -4.76 2.25
N LEU A 29 21.36 -4.93 1.06
CA LEU A 29 21.76 -6.02 0.15
C LEU A 29 23.18 -5.81 -0.38
N HIS A 30 23.57 -4.55 -0.70
CA HIS A 30 24.94 -4.20 -1.05
C HIS A 30 25.93 -4.49 0.08
N GLU A 31 25.58 -4.20 1.34
CA GLU A 31 26.39 -4.53 2.52
C GLU A 31 26.64 -6.05 2.60
N GLN A 32 25.68 -6.88 2.15
CA GLN A 32 25.82 -8.34 2.08
C GLN A 32 26.46 -8.87 0.79
N GLY A 33 26.96 -7.97 -0.08
CA GLY A 33 27.67 -8.35 -1.30
C GLY A 33 26.82 -8.52 -2.55
N TRP A 34 25.50 -8.37 -2.49
CA TRP A 34 24.65 -8.40 -3.67
C TRP A 34 24.66 -7.04 -4.38
N ARG A 35 25.43 -6.97 -5.48
CA ARG A 35 25.66 -5.75 -6.29
C ARG A 35 24.59 -5.57 -7.36
N LEU A 36 23.32 -5.43 -6.96
CA LEU A 36 22.22 -5.11 -7.88
C LEU A 36 22.09 -3.58 -8.07
N SER A 37 21.55 -3.17 -9.21
CA SER A 37 21.12 -1.79 -9.42
C SER A 37 19.82 -1.48 -8.65
N MET A 38 19.47 -0.20 -8.50
CA MET A 38 18.19 0.18 -7.90
C MET A 38 17.00 -0.34 -8.72
N GLU A 39 17.10 -0.31 -10.05
CA GLU A 39 16.07 -0.84 -10.94
C GLU A 39 15.85 -2.36 -10.74
N GLU A 40 16.93 -3.12 -10.63
CA GLU A 40 16.86 -4.55 -10.31
C GLU A 40 16.27 -4.78 -8.91
N CYS A 41 16.64 -3.98 -7.92
CA CYS A 41 16.07 -4.05 -6.58
C CYS A 41 14.56 -3.83 -6.61
N VAL A 42 14.08 -2.77 -7.25
CA VAL A 42 12.66 -2.50 -7.43
C VAL A 42 11.98 -3.66 -8.17
N HIS A 43 12.55 -4.16 -9.27
CA HIS A 43 11.98 -5.27 -10.04
C HIS A 43 11.81 -6.55 -9.21
N HIS A 44 12.79 -6.87 -8.35
CA HIS A 44 12.74 -8.07 -7.51
C HIS A 44 11.76 -7.95 -6.35
N PHE A 45 11.61 -6.77 -5.75
CA PHE A 45 10.96 -6.61 -4.45
C PHE A 45 9.65 -5.81 -4.47
N MET A 46 9.31 -5.10 -5.56
CA MET A 46 8.06 -4.32 -5.64
C MET A 46 6.84 -5.19 -5.33
N GLY A 47 6.02 -4.75 -4.39
CA GLY A 47 4.78 -5.43 -3.99
C GLY A 47 4.99 -6.77 -3.27
N ARG A 48 6.22 -7.09 -2.85
CA ARG A 48 6.56 -8.35 -2.17
C ARG A 48 7.15 -8.10 -0.79
N ALA A 49 6.75 -8.89 0.19
CA ALA A 49 7.37 -8.82 1.50
C ALA A 49 8.81 -9.40 1.44
N VAL A 50 9.78 -8.67 1.97
CA VAL A 50 11.21 -9.05 1.96
C VAL A 50 11.42 -10.44 2.57
N LYS A 51 10.70 -10.77 3.65
CA LYS A 51 10.77 -12.10 4.30
C LYS A 51 10.42 -13.26 3.37
N ASP A 52 9.52 -13.02 2.40
CA ASP A 52 9.04 -14.04 1.47
C ASP A 52 10.00 -14.20 0.27
N GLN A 53 10.99 -13.32 0.14
CA GLN A 53 12.05 -13.39 -0.86
C GLN A 53 13.34 -14.02 -0.33
N ARG A 54 13.26 -14.77 0.77
CA ARG A 54 14.39 -15.44 1.42
C ARG A 54 15.30 -16.19 0.45
N ALA A 55 14.73 -17.06 -0.37
CA ALA A 55 15.49 -17.90 -1.29
C ALA A 55 16.29 -17.07 -2.32
N VAL A 56 15.72 -15.97 -2.81
CA VAL A 56 16.40 -15.06 -3.76
C VAL A 56 17.53 -14.31 -3.07
N ILE A 57 17.28 -13.77 -1.87
CA ILE A 57 18.29 -13.03 -1.10
C ILE A 57 19.46 -13.95 -0.74
N GLU A 58 19.19 -15.12 -0.15
CA GLU A 58 20.21 -16.08 0.26
C GLU A 58 21.01 -16.63 -0.94
N HIS A 59 20.35 -16.80 -2.10
CA HIS A 59 21.05 -17.20 -3.33
C HIS A 59 22.09 -16.17 -3.78
N HIS A 60 21.74 -14.89 -3.76
CA HIS A 60 22.63 -13.83 -4.27
C HIS A 60 23.64 -13.36 -3.25
N THR A 61 23.29 -13.33 -1.95
CA THR A 61 24.19 -12.89 -0.88
C THR A 61 25.11 -14.00 -0.38
N GLN A 62 24.76 -15.27 -0.63
CA GLN A 62 25.41 -16.46 -0.04
C GLN A 62 25.42 -16.41 1.49
N GLN A 63 24.46 -15.69 2.08
CA GLN A 63 24.30 -15.53 3.53
C GLN A 63 22.86 -15.83 3.94
N PRO A 64 22.63 -16.41 5.14
CA PRO A 64 21.29 -16.69 5.61
C PRO A 64 20.52 -15.40 5.91
N LEU A 65 19.27 -15.31 5.48
CA LEU A 65 18.35 -14.23 5.86
C LEU A 65 17.82 -14.49 7.28
N THR A 66 18.48 -13.92 8.28
CA THR A 66 18.15 -14.13 9.70
C THR A 66 17.05 -13.18 10.19
N GLU A 67 16.39 -13.53 11.30
CA GLU A 67 15.46 -12.62 11.97
C GLU A 67 16.14 -11.34 12.47
N ALA A 68 17.41 -11.43 12.87
CA ALA A 68 18.21 -10.26 13.26
C ALA A 68 18.39 -9.28 12.08
N TRP A 69 18.66 -9.80 10.88
CA TRP A 69 18.76 -8.98 9.67
C TRP A 69 17.41 -8.34 9.30
N LEU A 70 16.33 -9.11 9.36
CA LEU A 70 14.96 -8.59 9.09
C LEU A 70 14.57 -7.52 10.11
N THR A 71 14.97 -7.67 11.37
CA THR A 71 14.74 -6.66 12.40
C THR A 71 15.54 -5.39 12.11
N ALA A 72 16.84 -5.50 11.80
CA ALA A 72 17.67 -4.37 11.42
C ALA A 72 17.13 -3.64 10.16
N PHE A 73 16.63 -4.40 9.18
CA PHE A 73 15.97 -3.81 8.00
C PHE A 73 14.72 -3.00 8.41
N ARG A 74 13.85 -3.55 9.26
CA ARG A 74 12.65 -2.82 9.72
C ARG A 74 13.02 -1.55 10.48
N GLU A 75 14.04 -1.60 11.33
CA GLU A 75 14.52 -0.45 12.10
C GLU A 75 15.09 0.64 11.18
N ARG A 76 16.02 0.31 10.26
CA ARG A 76 16.57 1.28 9.29
C ARG A 76 15.49 1.87 8.40
N ARG A 77 14.58 1.04 7.89
CA ARG A 77 13.43 1.48 7.10
C ARG A 77 12.56 2.47 7.87
N ASN A 78 12.21 2.15 9.12
CA ASN A 78 11.35 3.02 9.93
C ASN A 78 12.02 4.36 10.23
N GLN A 79 13.33 4.37 10.54
CA GLN A 79 14.10 5.60 10.72
C GLN A 79 14.13 6.45 9.43
N ALA A 80 14.32 5.83 8.28
CA ALA A 80 14.30 6.52 6.99
C ALA A 80 12.91 7.08 6.66
N LEU A 81 11.84 6.32 6.94
CA LEU A 81 10.46 6.78 6.78
C LEU A 81 10.16 7.97 7.71
N GLU A 82 10.55 7.91 8.99
CA GLU A 82 10.40 9.05 9.91
C GLU A 82 11.12 10.31 9.43
N ALA A 83 12.29 10.15 8.82
CA ALA A 83 13.07 11.28 8.33
C ALA A 83 12.48 11.87 7.03
N GLN A 84 12.13 11.06 6.05
CA GLN A 84 11.98 11.49 4.65
C GLN A 84 10.57 11.30 4.06
N LEU A 85 9.68 10.51 4.70
CA LEU A 85 8.40 10.15 4.11
C LEU A 85 7.55 11.38 3.77
N GLN A 86 6.98 11.34 2.56
CA GLN A 86 6.02 12.31 2.06
C GLN A 86 4.66 11.64 1.83
N ALA A 87 3.61 12.43 1.91
CA ALA A 87 2.28 12.00 1.47
C ALA A 87 2.24 11.95 -0.06
N VAL A 88 1.42 11.06 -0.61
CA VAL A 88 1.12 11.08 -2.05
C VAL A 88 0.58 12.46 -2.46
N PRO A 89 1.01 13.02 -3.60
CA PRO A 89 0.56 14.35 -4.04
C PRO A 89 -0.97 14.47 -4.03
N HIS A 90 -1.45 15.60 -3.52
CA HIS A 90 -2.88 15.96 -3.43
C HIS A 90 -3.74 15.11 -2.49
N ILE A 91 -3.21 14.10 -1.80
CA ILE A 91 -4.00 13.23 -0.92
C ILE A 91 -4.65 14.01 0.24
N HIS A 92 -4.00 15.01 0.82
CA HIS A 92 -4.59 15.85 1.86
C HIS A 92 -5.84 16.59 1.40
N ALA A 93 -5.83 17.15 0.19
CA ALA A 93 -6.99 17.82 -0.39
C ALA A 93 -8.11 16.83 -0.67
N ALA A 94 -7.79 15.64 -1.20
CA ALA A 94 -8.76 14.56 -1.41
C ALA A 94 -9.41 14.12 -0.09
N MET A 95 -8.62 13.86 0.95
CA MET A 95 -9.12 13.45 2.27
C MET A 95 -10.01 14.52 2.90
N ALA A 96 -9.64 15.79 2.81
CA ALA A 96 -10.45 16.89 3.31
C ALA A 96 -11.80 17.01 2.59
N ALA A 97 -11.85 16.74 1.29
CA ALA A 97 -13.07 16.74 0.49
C ALA A 97 -13.95 15.50 0.75
N LEU A 98 -13.35 14.35 1.03
CA LEU A 98 -14.07 13.08 1.27
C LEU A 98 -14.59 12.96 2.71
N GLN A 99 -13.91 13.55 3.67
CA GLN A 99 -14.27 13.45 5.09
C GLN A 99 -15.71 13.89 5.42
N PRO A 100 -16.24 15.03 4.92
CA PRO A 100 -17.63 15.43 5.20
C PRO A 100 -18.68 14.43 4.70
N VAL A 101 -18.31 13.65 3.68
CA VAL A 101 -19.19 12.70 3.02
C VAL A 101 -19.14 11.32 3.65
N PHE A 102 -17.92 10.81 3.88
CA PHE A 102 -17.71 9.44 4.37
C PHE A 102 -17.44 9.39 5.88
N ALA A 103 -16.96 10.48 6.48
CA ALA A 103 -16.69 10.57 7.93
C ALA A 103 -15.98 9.31 8.48
N GLU A 104 -16.66 8.58 9.37
CA GLU A 104 -16.15 7.37 10.01
C GLU A 104 -16.17 6.12 9.10
N ARG A 105 -16.63 6.25 7.87
CA ARG A 105 -16.71 5.16 6.87
C ARG A 105 -15.51 5.16 5.92
N MET A 106 -14.33 5.57 6.43
CA MET A 106 -13.05 5.44 5.76
C MET A 106 -12.11 4.61 6.63
N ALA A 107 -11.45 3.62 6.04
CA ALA A 107 -10.45 2.79 6.70
C ALA A 107 -9.16 2.71 5.89
N CYS A 108 -8.03 2.49 6.58
CA CYS A 108 -6.75 2.15 5.97
C CYS A 108 -6.53 0.63 6.14
N ALA A 109 -6.31 -0.08 5.05
CA ALA A 109 -6.14 -1.53 5.01
C ALA A 109 -4.87 -1.91 4.23
N SER A 110 -3.76 -2.09 4.94
CA SER A 110 -2.42 -2.29 4.38
C SER A 110 -1.92 -3.72 4.55
N GLY A 111 -1.10 -4.19 3.60
CA GLY A 111 -0.31 -5.42 3.74
C GLY A 111 0.84 -5.33 4.74
N ALA A 112 1.22 -4.12 5.19
CA ALA A 112 2.30 -3.88 6.12
C ALA A 112 1.93 -4.15 7.58
N ASP A 113 2.94 -4.19 8.47
CA ASP A 113 2.72 -4.27 9.91
C ASP A 113 2.09 -2.96 10.44
N ARG A 114 1.27 -3.09 11.49
CA ARG A 114 0.53 -1.97 12.10
C ARG A 114 1.44 -0.83 12.52
N PHE A 115 2.58 -1.13 13.13
CA PHE A 115 3.51 -0.11 13.60
C PHE A 115 3.99 0.77 12.44
N LYS A 116 4.37 0.14 11.31
CA LYS A 116 4.77 0.87 10.09
C LYS A 116 3.64 1.76 9.58
N VAL A 117 2.42 1.23 9.46
CA VAL A 117 1.26 1.99 8.95
C VAL A 117 0.96 3.20 9.83
N GLU A 118 0.92 3.02 11.16
CA GLU A 118 0.66 4.12 12.09
C GLU A 118 1.77 5.18 12.07
N LEU A 119 3.04 4.76 12.01
CA LEU A 119 4.19 5.64 11.89
C LEU A 119 4.06 6.51 10.63
N GLN A 120 3.77 5.88 9.49
CA GLN A 120 3.62 6.55 8.20
C GLN A 120 2.47 7.57 8.24
N LEU A 121 1.28 7.17 8.67
CA LEU A 121 0.12 8.03 8.74
C LEU A 121 0.30 9.20 9.71
N LYS A 122 0.97 8.99 10.84
CA LYS A 122 1.35 10.05 11.80
C LYS A 122 2.34 11.01 11.19
N LYS A 123 3.40 10.51 10.50
CA LYS A 123 4.43 11.31 9.85
C LYS A 123 3.85 12.27 8.84
N VAL A 124 2.88 11.83 8.03
CA VAL A 124 2.26 12.66 7.00
C VAL A 124 0.94 13.32 7.43
N ALA A 125 0.63 13.34 8.73
CA ALA A 125 -0.59 13.96 9.29
C ALA A 125 -1.93 13.42 8.72
N LEU A 126 -1.98 12.15 8.32
CA LEU A 126 -3.20 11.48 7.86
C LEU A 126 -3.84 10.57 8.92
N HIS A 127 -3.16 10.30 10.02
CA HIS A 127 -3.61 9.35 11.04
C HIS A 127 -5.02 9.66 11.59
N ALA A 128 -5.37 10.94 11.76
CA ALA A 128 -6.66 11.36 12.31
C ALA A 128 -7.86 10.88 11.45
N TYR A 129 -7.68 10.76 10.12
CA TYR A 129 -8.73 10.27 9.22
C TYR A 129 -9.06 8.79 9.45
N PHE A 130 -8.12 8.02 10.00
CA PHE A 130 -8.21 6.56 10.14
C PHE A 130 -8.09 6.07 11.58
N ALA A 131 -8.12 6.96 12.58
CA ALA A 131 -7.97 6.58 13.98
C ALA A 131 -9.01 5.52 14.39
N GLY A 132 -8.54 4.37 14.90
CA GLY A 132 -9.37 3.21 15.22
C GLY A 132 -9.81 2.36 14.01
N ARG A 133 -9.44 2.74 12.78
CA ARG A 133 -9.84 2.08 11.53
C ARG A 133 -8.63 1.77 10.64
N ILE A 134 -7.54 1.32 11.26
CA ILE A 134 -6.32 0.87 10.59
C ILE A 134 -6.26 -0.65 10.70
N PHE A 135 -6.11 -1.33 9.57
CA PHE A 135 -6.07 -2.79 9.46
C PHE A 135 -4.74 -3.22 8.83
N SER A 136 -4.04 -4.12 9.51
CA SER A 136 -2.75 -4.67 9.07
C SER A 136 -2.93 -6.10 8.56
N GLY A 137 -2.41 -6.39 7.38
CA GLY A 137 -2.38 -7.75 6.85
C GLY A 137 -1.57 -8.72 7.70
N HIS A 138 -0.65 -8.22 8.54
CA HIS A 138 0.10 -9.06 9.50
C HIS A 138 -0.76 -9.54 10.69
N GLU A 139 -1.90 -8.92 10.92
CA GLU A 139 -2.85 -9.31 11.97
C GLU A 139 -3.98 -10.20 11.42
N MET A 140 -3.98 -10.44 10.11
CA MET A 140 -4.96 -11.28 9.43
C MET A 140 -4.44 -12.72 9.30
N PRO A 141 -5.36 -13.69 9.19
CA PRO A 141 -4.99 -15.09 8.90
C PRO A 141 -4.17 -15.22 7.61
N ARG A 142 -4.49 -14.41 6.60
CA ARG A 142 -3.81 -14.36 5.31
C ARG A 142 -3.63 -12.90 4.88
N SER A 143 -2.42 -12.58 4.43
CA SER A 143 -2.12 -11.26 3.83
C SER A 143 -2.61 -11.19 2.37
N LYS A 144 -2.65 -9.97 1.78
CA LYS A 144 -2.88 -9.77 0.35
C LYS A 144 -1.98 -10.72 -0.47
N PRO A 145 -2.48 -11.40 -1.49
CA PRO A 145 -3.72 -11.16 -2.24
C PRO A 145 -5.00 -11.78 -1.64
N ALA A 146 -4.96 -12.38 -0.45
CA ALA A 146 -6.18 -12.81 0.22
C ALA A 146 -7.03 -11.59 0.65
N PRO A 147 -8.38 -11.73 0.68
CA PRO A 147 -9.29 -10.61 0.93
C PRO A 147 -9.37 -10.17 2.40
N ASP A 148 -8.74 -10.90 3.31
CA ASP A 148 -9.01 -10.87 4.76
C ASP A 148 -8.93 -9.45 5.34
N VAL A 149 -7.94 -8.63 4.93
CA VAL A 149 -7.77 -7.27 5.45
C VAL A 149 -8.91 -6.32 5.02
N TYR A 150 -9.41 -6.47 3.79
CA TYR A 150 -10.53 -5.66 3.29
C TYR A 150 -11.88 -6.13 3.86
N LEU A 151 -12.06 -7.43 4.05
CA LEU A 151 -13.21 -7.98 4.73
C LEU A 151 -13.30 -7.49 6.17
N ALA A 152 -12.19 -7.54 6.92
CA ALA A 152 -12.11 -7.03 8.29
C ALA A 152 -12.40 -5.52 8.38
N ALA A 153 -11.89 -4.74 7.41
CA ALA A 153 -12.15 -3.31 7.36
C ALA A 153 -13.64 -3.00 7.09
N ALA A 154 -14.26 -3.67 6.12
CA ALA A 154 -15.67 -3.50 5.79
C ALA A 154 -16.59 -3.95 6.94
N GLU A 155 -16.29 -5.09 7.57
CA GLU A 155 -17.00 -5.59 8.75
C GLU A 155 -16.97 -4.57 9.90
N HIS A 156 -15.79 -4.02 10.21
CA HIS A 156 -15.65 -3.00 11.25
C HIS A 156 -16.47 -1.74 10.97
N LEU A 157 -16.54 -1.33 9.70
CA LEU A 157 -17.35 -0.19 9.28
C LEU A 157 -18.85 -0.49 9.19
N ALA A 158 -19.25 -1.75 9.41
CA ALA A 158 -20.62 -2.24 9.26
C ALA A 158 -21.21 -1.95 7.85
N VAL A 159 -20.37 -2.05 6.80
CA VAL A 159 -20.75 -1.83 5.40
C VAL A 159 -20.47 -3.10 4.61
N PRO A 160 -21.43 -3.60 3.80
CA PRO A 160 -21.17 -4.70 2.88
C PRO A 160 -20.01 -4.37 1.93
N THR A 161 -19.11 -5.32 1.69
CA THR A 161 -17.94 -5.08 0.81
C THR A 161 -18.34 -4.66 -0.61
N ALA A 162 -19.48 -5.14 -1.11
CA ALA A 162 -20.02 -4.73 -2.41
C ALA A 162 -20.38 -3.23 -2.49
N ASP A 163 -20.60 -2.57 -1.35
CA ASP A 163 -20.87 -1.14 -1.24
C ASP A 163 -19.60 -0.32 -0.89
N CYS A 164 -18.45 -0.99 -0.81
CA CYS A 164 -17.15 -0.35 -0.55
C CYS A 164 -16.41 -0.07 -1.87
N LEU A 165 -15.66 1.03 -1.87
CA LEU A 165 -14.64 1.31 -2.87
C LEU A 165 -13.27 1.11 -2.26
N VAL A 166 -12.45 0.25 -2.85
CA VAL A 166 -11.04 0.07 -2.51
C VAL A 166 -10.18 0.95 -3.42
N ILE A 167 -9.23 1.68 -2.84
CA ILE A 167 -8.20 2.44 -3.56
C ILE A 167 -6.87 1.72 -3.35
N GLU A 168 -6.25 1.31 -4.46
CA GLU A 168 -5.05 0.48 -4.48
C GLU A 168 -4.07 0.93 -5.57
N ASP A 169 -2.82 0.45 -5.51
CA ASP A 169 -1.79 0.73 -6.52
C ASP A 169 -1.06 -0.55 -6.98
N THR A 170 -1.26 -1.69 -6.28
CA THR A 170 -0.58 -2.95 -6.57
C THR A 170 -1.52 -4.02 -7.14
N PRO A 171 -1.05 -4.91 -8.04
CA PRO A 171 -1.83 -6.05 -8.52
C PRO A 171 -2.28 -6.99 -7.38
N THR A 172 -1.42 -7.18 -6.38
CA THR A 172 -1.68 -8.01 -5.19
C THR A 172 -2.85 -7.44 -4.38
N GLY A 173 -2.86 -6.12 -4.17
CA GLY A 173 -3.92 -5.46 -3.42
C GLY A 173 -5.22 -5.33 -4.22
N VAL A 174 -5.14 -5.08 -5.53
CA VAL A 174 -6.31 -5.12 -6.42
C VAL A 174 -6.98 -6.50 -6.36
N THR A 175 -6.18 -7.57 -6.49
CA THR A 175 -6.69 -8.95 -6.36
C THR A 175 -7.39 -9.18 -5.02
N ALA A 176 -6.81 -8.68 -3.92
CA ALA A 176 -7.40 -8.80 -2.59
C ALA A 176 -8.75 -8.05 -2.47
N GLY A 177 -8.83 -6.83 -3.00
CA GLY A 177 -10.06 -6.03 -3.01
C GLY A 177 -11.18 -6.68 -3.83
N VAL A 178 -10.85 -7.17 -5.02
CA VAL A 178 -11.77 -7.91 -5.89
C VAL A 178 -12.25 -9.20 -5.23
N ALA A 179 -11.33 -9.95 -4.62
CA ALA A 179 -11.66 -11.18 -3.89
C ALA A 179 -12.54 -10.92 -2.65
N ALA A 180 -12.47 -9.73 -2.05
CA ALA A 180 -13.37 -9.29 -0.99
C ALA A 180 -14.77 -8.94 -1.51
N GLY A 181 -14.98 -8.82 -2.82
CA GLY A 181 -16.23 -8.42 -3.46
C GLY A 181 -16.42 -6.91 -3.57
N ALA A 182 -15.38 -6.11 -3.32
CA ALA A 182 -15.42 -4.66 -3.46
C ALA A 182 -15.15 -4.22 -4.91
N GLU A 183 -15.59 -3.01 -5.25
CA GLU A 183 -15.07 -2.30 -6.42
C GLU A 183 -13.67 -1.76 -6.11
N VAL A 184 -12.74 -1.90 -7.05
CA VAL A 184 -11.35 -1.47 -6.86
C VAL A 184 -10.97 -0.45 -7.93
N TRP A 185 -10.51 0.72 -7.49
CA TRP A 185 -9.91 1.72 -8.37
C TRP A 185 -8.41 1.77 -8.10
N ALA A 186 -7.64 1.70 -9.18
CA ALA A 186 -6.19 1.71 -9.10
C ALA A 186 -5.64 3.13 -9.29
N TYR A 187 -4.84 3.58 -8.33
CA TYR A 187 -4.02 4.78 -8.46
C TYR A 187 -2.69 4.40 -9.10
N VAL A 188 -2.28 5.16 -10.12
CA VAL A 188 -0.96 5.03 -10.74
C VAL A 188 -0.35 6.43 -10.79
N ALA A 189 0.75 6.64 -10.08
CA ALA A 189 1.44 7.92 -10.06
C ALA A 189 1.85 8.35 -11.48
N PRO A 190 1.78 9.66 -11.82
CA PRO A 190 2.08 10.15 -13.17
C PRO A 190 3.51 9.89 -13.66
N ASP A 191 4.44 9.69 -12.74
CA ASP A 191 5.86 9.43 -12.96
C ASP A 191 6.24 7.93 -12.81
N ALA A 192 5.23 7.05 -12.69
CA ALA A 192 5.45 5.61 -12.56
C ALA A 192 6.25 5.05 -13.76
N GLN A 193 7.28 4.26 -13.46
CA GLN A 193 8.03 3.56 -14.50
C GLN A 193 7.13 2.56 -15.24
N ASP A 194 7.31 2.45 -16.57
CA ASP A 194 6.53 1.56 -17.43
C ASP A 194 5.02 1.62 -17.16
N MET A 195 4.49 2.84 -17.05
CA MET A 195 3.09 3.13 -16.69
C MET A 195 2.10 2.29 -17.51
N ALA A 196 2.31 2.14 -18.81
CA ALA A 196 1.39 1.40 -19.68
C ALA A 196 1.28 -0.07 -19.28
N ARG A 197 2.41 -0.71 -18.99
CA ARG A 197 2.46 -2.09 -18.51
C ARG A 197 1.85 -2.22 -17.12
N HIS A 198 2.14 -1.29 -16.24
CA HIS A 198 1.59 -1.30 -14.87
C HIS A 198 0.08 -1.20 -14.89
N ILE A 199 -0.49 -0.27 -15.68
CA ILE A 199 -1.94 -0.13 -15.88
C ILE A 199 -2.56 -1.44 -16.39
N GLU A 200 -1.94 -2.08 -17.37
CA GLU A 200 -2.45 -3.34 -17.92
C GLU A 200 -2.49 -4.45 -16.86
N VAL A 201 -1.44 -4.59 -16.06
CA VAL A 201 -1.37 -5.59 -14.98
C VAL A 201 -2.44 -5.31 -13.90
N LEU A 202 -2.68 -4.05 -13.54
CA LEU A 202 -3.73 -3.67 -12.58
C LEU A 202 -5.14 -3.98 -13.12
N ARG A 203 -5.37 -3.75 -14.42
CA ARG A 203 -6.64 -4.11 -15.08
C ARG A 203 -6.85 -5.63 -15.13
N GLN A 204 -5.80 -6.38 -15.45
CA GLN A 204 -5.84 -7.85 -15.42
C GLN A 204 -6.10 -8.39 -14.01
N ALA A 205 -5.61 -7.72 -12.96
CA ALA A 205 -5.92 -8.05 -11.57
C ALA A 205 -7.37 -7.72 -11.17
N GLY A 206 -8.11 -6.95 -12.00
CA GLY A 206 -9.53 -6.67 -11.84
C GLY A 206 -9.85 -5.23 -11.43
N ALA A 207 -8.91 -4.28 -11.55
CA ALA A 207 -9.21 -2.85 -11.32
C ALA A 207 -10.25 -2.34 -12.32
N GLN A 208 -11.38 -1.81 -11.82
CA GLN A 208 -12.47 -1.32 -12.65
C GLN A 208 -12.20 0.08 -13.21
N ARG A 209 -11.35 0.85 -12.54
CA ARG A 209 -10.89 2.18 -12.98
C ARG A 209 -9.42 2.36 -12.64
N VAL A 210 -8.71 3.09 -13.50
CA VAL A 210 -7.37 3.60 -13.22
C VAL A 210 -7.44 5.12 -13.25
N PHE A 211 -6.76 5.78 -12.29
CA PHE A 211 -6.66 7.24 -12.23
C PHE A 211 -5.24 7.66 -11.79
N HIS A 212 -4.87 8.91 -12.06
CA HIS A 212 -3.48 9.37 -11.96
C HIS A 212 -3.26 10.57 -11.01
N SER A 213 -4.35 11.07 -10.41
CA SER A 213 -4.25 12.19 -9.48
C SER A 213 -5.23 12.00 -8.34
N MET A 214 -4.73 12.10 -7.09
CA MET A 214 -5.60 12.09 -5.92
C MET A 214 -6.52 13.32 -5.87
N ALA A 215 -6.17 14.42 -6.57
CA ALA A 215 -7.06 15.57 -6.69
C ALA A 215 -8.36 15.23 -7.43
N ASP A 216 -8.35 14.25 -8.33
CA ASP A 216 -9.52 13.86 -9.12
C ASP A 216 -10.44 12.92 -8.36
N LEU A 217 -9.93 12.20 -7.35
CA LEU A 217 -10.65 11.13 -6.66
C LEU A 217 -12.02 11.56 -6.11
N PRO A 218 -12.19 12.71 -5.41
CA PRO A 218 -13.50 13.12 -4.92
C PRO A 218 -14.54 13.33 -6.06
N GLY A 219 -14.11 13.97 -7.14
CA GLY A 219 -14.96 14.21 -8.32
C GLY A 219 -15.35 12.91 -9.03
N LEU A 220 -14.39 11.97 -9.15
CA LEU A 220 -14.63 10.65 -9.75
C LEU A 220 -15.65 9.83 -8.94
N ILE A 221 -15.57 9.89 -7.59
CA ILE A 221 -16.52 9.20 -6.70
C ILE A 221 -17.91 9.81 -6.79
N GLN A 222 -18.03 11.14 -6.91
CA GLN A 222 -19.31 11.81 -7.05
C GLN A 222 -20.00 11.51 -8.38
N ALA A 223 -19.23 11.26 -9.43
CA ALA A 223 -19.72 10.96 -10.77
C ALA A 223 -20.05 9.48 -11.00
N ALA A 224 -19.74 8.60 -10.05
CA ALA A 224 -19.97 7.15 -10.14
C ALA A 224 -21.36 6.76 -9.63
#